data_4eb3afabc83f901f0544e218486dd69c
#
_entry.id   4eb3afabc83f901f0544e218486dd69c
#
_cell.length_a   1.000
_cell.length_b   1.000
_cell.length_c   1.000
_cell.angle_alpha   90.00
_cell.angle_beta   90.00
_cell.angle_gamma   90.00
#
_symmetry.space_group_name_H-M   'P 1'
#
loop_
_entity.id
_entity.type
_entity.pdbx_description
1 polymer ?
#
loop_
_entity_poly.entity_id
_entity_poly.type
_entity_poly.pdbx_seq_one_letter_code
_entity_poly.pdbx_strand_id
1 'polypeptide(L)'
;MSTDEAREIIRGAGYGMLATDVDGQPRVRPMAFAVTDDFRLLSSTFRRSGKAKELAGNGRVEVCFLDGRKYQLRVEGLADVSGGPEKKRELLALNPGIRKHFKDEFDPEFVLIEIVPTRARWMPPGFGEYREVIAQGDVV
;
A
#
# COMPACT_ATOMS: atom_id res chain seq x y z
N MET A 1 -18.71 -3.73 -5.19
CA MET A 1 -17.59 -4.56 -4.73
C MET A 1 -17.39 -4.35 -3.24
N SER A 2 -17.21 -5.44 -2.51
CA SER A 2 -16.90 -5.39 -1.09
C SER A 2 -15.39 -5.16 -0.86
N THR A 3 -15.02 -4.82 0.38
CA THR A 3 -13.61 -4.72 0.73
C THR A 3 -12.91 -6.09 0.66
N ASP A 4 -13.65 -7.19 0.87
CA ASP A 4 -13.10 -8.54 0.72
C ASP A 4 -12.70 -8.83 -0.74
N GLU A 5 -13.54 -8.45 -1.69
CA GLU A 5 -13.23 -8.59 -3.12
C GLU A 5 -12.05 -7.69 -3.52
N ALA A 6 -11.96 -6.49 -2.96
CA ALA A 6 -10.83 -5.61 -3.17
C ALA A 6 -9.53 -6.22 -2.63
N ARG A 7 -9.57 -6.90 -1.47
CA ARG A 7 -8.41 -7.62 -0.94
C ARG A 7 -7.95 -8.73 -1.88
N GLU A 8 -8.88 -9.42 -2.53
CA GLU A 8 -8.53 -10.44 -3.51
C GLU A 8 -7.77 -9.87 -4.71
N ILE A 9 -8.17 -8.68 -5.17
CA ILE A 9 -7.43 -8.00 -6.24
C ILE A 9 -6.01 -7.67 -5.78
N ILE A 10 -5.84 -7.15 -4.58
CA ILE A 10 -4.53 -6.83 -4.02
C ILE A 10 -3.64 -8.06 -3.96
N ARG A 11 -4.16 -9.17 -3.43
CA ARG A 11 -3.42 -10.42 -3.33
C ARG A 11 -3.09 -11.00 -4.70
N GLY A 12 -4.03 -10.95 -5.62
CA GLY A 12 -3.85 -11.48 -6.97
C GLY A 12 -2.91 -10.64 -7.84
N ALA A 13 -2.74 -9.37 -7.53
CA ALA A 13 -1.85 -8.48 -8.28
C ALA A 13 -0.36 -8.77 -7.99
N GLY A 14 -0.04 -9.20 -6.78
CA GLY A 14 1.33 -9.43 -6.33
C GLY A 14 2.07 -8.14 -5.97
N TYR A 15 2.04 -7.15 -6.85
CA TYR A 15 2.64 -5.83 -6.63
C TYR A 15 1.61 -4.74 -6.82
N GLY A 16 1.76 -3.66 -6.04
CA GLY A 16 1.05 -2.41 -6.27
C GLY A 16 2.01 -1.37 -6.82
N MET A 17 1.55 -0.58 -7.78
CA MET A 17 2.32 0.54 -8.30
C MET A 17 2.05 1.74 -7.41
N LEU A 18 3.04 2.09 -6.59
CA LEU A 18 2.94 3.20 -5.64
C LEU A 18 3.35 4.50 -6.30
N ALA A 19 2.42 5.44 -6.35
CA ALA A 19 2.66 6.79 -6.84
C ALA A 19 2.85 7.74 -5.66
N THR A 20 3.91 8.55 -5.75
CA THR A 20 4.25 9.60 -4.77
C THR A 20 4.51 10.89 -5.51
N ASP A 21 4.58 11.99 -4.77
CA ASP A 21 4.93 13.30 -5.30
C ASP A 21 6.07 13.88 -4.47
N VAL A 22 7.14 14.28 -5.16
CA VAL A 22 8.29 14.92 -4.53
C VAL A 22 8.49 16.29 -5.18
N ASP A 23 8.12 17.33 -4.48
CA ASP A 23 8.23 18.72 -4.95
C ASP A 23 7.57 18.93 -6.33
N GLY A 24 6.40 18.32 -6.52
CA GLY A 24 5.64 18.41 -7.78
C GLY A 24 6.06 17.40 -8.85
N GLN A 25 7.09 16.59 -8.58
CA GLN A 25 7.49 15.52 -9.51
C GLN A 25 6.78 14.23 -9.14
N PRO A 26 5.88 13.71 -10.01
CA PRO A 26 5.30 12.38 -9.77
C PRO A 26 6.36 11.29 -9.91
N ARG A 27 6.30 10.31 -9.02
CA ARG A 27 7.15 9.12 -9.07
C ARG A 27 6.27 7.89 -8.91
N VAL A 28 6.64 6.79 -9.56
CA VAL A 28 5.90 5.53 -9.46
C VAL A 28 6.89 4.36 -9.41
N ARG A 29 6.60 3.36 -8.56
CA ARG A 29 7.43 2.16 -8.45
C ARG A 29 6.59 0.97 -7.96
N PRO A 30 6.94 -0.26 -8.37
CA PRO A 30 6.26 -1.44 -7.86
C PRO A 30 6.70 -1.74 -6.42
N MET A 31 5.76 -2.14 -5.58
CA MET A 31 6.03 -2.59 -4.22
C MET A 31 5.07 -3.71 -3.84
N ALA A 32 5.53 -4.62 -2.98
CA ALA A 32 4.66 -5.64 -2.41
C ALA A 32 3.89 -5.06 -1.23
N PHE A 33 2.57 -5.23 -1.23
CA PHE A 33 1.70 -4.79 -0.15
C PHE A 33 0.97 -5.96 0.48
N ALA A 34 0.88 -5.94 1.80
CA ALA A 34 -0.08 -6.74 2.54
C ALA A 34 -1.28 -5.86 2.89
N VAL A 35 -2.46 -6.46 2.99
CA VAL A 35 -3.68 -5.74 3.37
C VAL A 35 -4.21 -6.32 4.67
N THR A 36 -4.51 -5.45 5.63
CA THR A 36 -5.05 -5.84 6.93
C THR A 36 -6.56 -6.06 6.86
N ASP A 37 -7.13 -6.65 7.93
CA ASP A 37 -8.57 -6.88 7.99
C ASP A 37 -9.36 -5.57 8.00
N ASP A 38 -8.79 -4.50 8.55
CA ASP A 38 -9.38 -3.17 8.53
C ASP A 38 -8.96 -2.33 7.31
N PHE A 39 -8.47 -3.00 6.28
CA PHE A 39 -8.14 -2.42 4.98
C PHE A 39 -7.07 -1.34 5.02
N ARG A 40 -6.01 -1.54 5.79
CA ARG A 40 -4.79 -0.75 5.68
C ARG A 40 -3.82 -1.50 4.78
N LEU A 41 -3.02 -0.77 4.03
CA LEU A 41 -1.97 -1.34 3.19
C LEU A 41 -0.64 -1.21 3.92
N LEU A 42 0.08 -2.32 4.05
CA LEU A 42 1.37 -2.37 4.72
C LEU A 42 2.45 -2.82 3.75
N SER A 43 3.56 -2.12 3.76
CA SER A 43 4.75 -2.47 3.00
C SER A 43 6.00 -2.12 3.80
N SER A 44 7.16 -2.49 3.27
CA SER A 44 8.44 -2.22 3.92
C SER A 44 9.41 -1.58 2.94
N THR A 45 10.32 -0.80 3.50
CA THR A 45 11.45 -0.26 2.75
C THR A 45 12.66 -0.18 3.68
N PHE A 46 13.85 -0.05 3.09
CA PHE A 46 15.06 0.18 3.87
C PHE A 46 15.16 1.65 4.25
N ARG A 47 15.65 1.91 5.47
CA ARG A 47 15.85 3.28 5.95
C ARG A 47 16.75 4.09 5.03
N ARG A 48 17.76 3.45 4.44
CA ARG A 48 18.68 4.08 3.50
C ARG A 48 18.05 4.39 2.14
N SER A 49 16.84 3.88 1.84
CA SER A 49 16.15 4.22 0.60
C SER A 49 15.57 5.64 0.70
N GLY A 50 15.50 6.35 -0.41
CA GLY A 50 14.90 7.68 -0.43
C GLY A 50 13.40 7.70 -0.14
N LYS A 51 12.72 6.55 -0.26
CA LYS A 51 11.26 6.45 -0.09
C LYS A 51 10.78 6.87 1.30
N ALA A 52 11.49 6.43 2.35
CA ALA A 52 11.10 6.78 3.71
C ALA A 52 11.11 8.29 3.92
N LYS A 53 12.14 8.96 3.45
CA LYS A 53 12.26 10.42 3.53
C LYS A 53 11.22 11.14 2.69
N GLU A 54 11.00 10.66 1.47
CA GLU A 54 10.00 11.21 0.55
C GLU A 54 8.60 11.15 1.17
N LEU A 55 8.22 10.00 1.72
CA LEU A 55 6.90 9.79 2.34
C LEU A 55 6.74 10.57 3.64
N ALA A 56 7.81 10.74 4.41
CA ALA A 56 7.77 11.59 5.62
C ALA A 56 7.51 13.05 5.26
N GLY A 57 8.02 13.51 4.10
CA GLY A 57 7.81 14.88 3.63
C GLY A 57 6.45 15.10 2.98
N ASN A 58 5.93 14.11 2.28
CA ASN A 58 4.60 14.15 1.65
C ASN A 58 4.01 12.73 1.64
N GLY A 59 3.06 12.50 2.54
CA GLY A 59 2.41 11.20 2.71
C GLY A 59 1.25 10.93 1.75
N ARG A 60 0.90 11.85 0.87
CA ARG A 60 -0.19 11.64 -0.09
C ARG A 60 0.26 10.67 -1.18
N VAL A 61 -0.48 9.57 -1.32
CA VAL A 61 -0.11 8.49 -2.23
C VAL A 61 -1.34 7.95 -2.96
N GLU A 62 -1.06 7.27 -4.06
CA GLU A 62 -2.02 6.40 -4.72
C GLU A 62 -1.32 5.10 -5.08
N VAL A 63 -2.02 3.98 -4.92
CA VAL A 63 -1.51 2.65 -5.30
C VAL A 63 -2.47 2.05 -6.31
N CYS A 64 -1.93 1.56 -7.43
CA CYS A 64 -2.70 0.88 -8.45
C CYS A 64 -2.35 -0.61 -8.46
N PHE A 65 -3.37 -1.45 -8.35
CA PHE A 65 -3.24 -2.91 -8.43
C PHE A 65 -3.95 -3.41 -9.68
N LEU A 66 -3.32 -4.32 -10.40
CA LEU A 66 -3.89 -5.00 -11.56
C LEU A 66 -3.68 -6.50 -11.37
N ASP A 67 -4.76 -7.26 -11.21
CA ASP A 67 -4.64 -8.71 -11.03
C ASP A 67 -4.59 -9.47 -12.37
N GLY A 68 -4.39 -10.80 -12.29
CA GLY A 68 -4.28 -11.63 -13.48
C GLY A 68 -5.56 -11.71 -14.30
N ARG A 69 -6.71 -11.37 -13.71
CA ARG A 69 -8.01 -11.32 -14.38
C ARG A 69 -8.26 -9.97 -15.05
N LYS A 70 -7.33 -9.02 -14.90
CA LYS A 70 -7.42 -7.63 -15.39
C LYS A 70 -8.42 -6.77 -14.62
N TYR A 71 -8.76 -7.14 -13.39
CA TYR A 71 -9.43 -6.23 -12.47
C TYR A 71 -8.44 -5.21 -11.98
N GLN A 72 -8.84 -3.95 -11.95
CA GLN A 72 -8.00 -2.84 -11.54
C GLN A 72 -8.56 -2.21 -10.26
N LEU A 73 -7.68 -1.98 -9.28
CA LEU A 73 -8.04 -1.30 -8.04
C LEU A 73 -7.07 -0.15 -7.81
N ARG A 74 -7.61 1.04 -7.56
CA ARG A 74 -6.84 2.23 -7.22
C ARG A 74 -7.19 2.65 -5.81
N VAL A 75 -6.18 2.82 -4.98
CA VAL A 75 -6.32 3.21 -3.57
C VAL A 75 -5.58 4.51 -3.35
N GLU A 76 -6.32 5.58 -3.02
CA GLU A 76 -5.73 6.82 -2.55
C GLU A 76 -5.63 6.77 -1.03
N GLY A 77 -4.59 7.33 -0.48
CA GLY A 77 -4.41 7.31 0.96
C GLY A 77 -3.30 8.19 1.47
N LEU A 78 -3.10 8.10 2.77
CA LEU A 78 -2.03 8.79 3.47
C LEU A 78 -1.05 7.73 4.00
N ALA A 79 0.22 7.89 3.66
CA ALA A 79 1.28 7.00 4.09
C ALA A 79 1.95 7.54 5.34
N ASP A 80 2.14 6.67 6.32
CA ASP A 80 2.88 6.94 7.54
C ASP A 80 4.07 5.99 7.62
N VAL A 81 5.23 6.53 7.92
CA VAL A 81 6.49 5.78 8.04
C VAL A 81 7.04 5.78 9.47
N SER A 82 6.24 6.22 10.43
CA SER A 82 6.63 6.33 11.85
C SER A 82 6.27 5.10 12.69
N GLY A 83 5.65 4.08 12.11
CA GLY A 83 5.19 2.90 12.83
C GLY A 83 6.31 2.16 13.56
N GLY A 84 6.03 1.78 14.79
CA GLY A 84 6.97 1.08 15.66
C GLY A 84 6.89 -0.43 15.55
N PRO A 85 7.52 -1.15 16.51
CA PRO A 85 7.64 -2.62 16.46
C PRO A 85 6.31 -3.36 16.39
N GLU A 86 5.26 -2.88 17.03
CA GLU A 86 3.95 -3.54 16.99
C GLU A 86 3.37 -3.62 15.59
N LYS A 87 3.42 -2.49 14.85
CA LYS A 87 2.94 -2.44 13.48
C LYS A 87 3.84 -3.24 12.54
N LYS A 88 5.14 -3.25 12.80
CA LYS A 88 6.10 -4.05 12.03
C LYS A 88 5.83 -5.55 12.21
N ARG A 89 5.48 -5.99 13.44
CA ARG A 89 5.08 -7.38 13.68
C ARG A 89 3.81 -7.74 12.90
N GLU A 90 2.87 -6.83 12.78
CA GLU A 90 1.67 -7.02 11.99
C GLU A 90 2.02 -7.35 10.54
N LEU A 91 2.92 -6.58 9.93
CA LEU A 91 3.39 -6.85 8.57
C LEU A 91 4.13 -8.18 8.49
N LEU A 92 5.00 -8.49 9.45
CA LEU A 92 5.76 -9.74 9.45
C LEU A 92 4.83 -10.97 9.56
N ALA A 93 3.72 -10.83 10.28
CA ALA A 93 2.72 -11.90 10.36
C ALA A 93 1.97 -12.10 9.03
N LEU A 94 1.66 -11.00 8.33
CA LEU A 94 0.97 -11.06 7.04
C LEU A 94 1.90 -11.48 5.89
N ASN A 95 3.16 -11.14 5.96
CA ASN A 95 4.16 -11.46 4.94
C ASN A 95 5.47 -11.89 5.59
N PRO A 96 5.59 -13.17 6.01
CA PRO A 96 6.81 -13.67 6.65
C PRO A 96 8.06 -13.60 5.78
N GLY A 97 7.90 -13.52 4.45
CA GLY A 97 9.02 -13.41 3.52
C GLY A 97 9.86 -12.16 3.72
N ILE A 98 9.32 -11.14 4.36
CA ILE A 98 10.05 -9.91 4.69
C ILE A 98 11.23 -10.18 5.62
N ARG A 99 11.19 -11.24 6.40
CA ARG A 99 12.30 -11.65 7.30
C ARG A 99 13.59 -11.96 6.54
N LYS A 100 13.53 -12.14 5.24
CA LYS A 100 14.73 -12.31 4.39
C LYS A 100 15.52 -11.00 4.26
N HIS A 101 14.88 -9.88 4.50
CA HIS A 101 15.47 -8.54 4.32
C HIS A 101 15.78 -7.85 5.63
N PHE A 102 15.08 -8.20 6.70
CA PHE A 102 15.19 -7.57 8.01
C PHE A 102 15.30 -8.63 9.08
N LYS A 103 16.14 -8.37 10.07
CA LYS A 103 16.37 -9.31 11.17
C LYS A 103 15.10 -9.58 11.97
N ASP A 104 14.43 -8.51 12.38
CA ASP A 104 13.19 -8.55 13.16
C ASP A 104 12.53 -7.15 13.17
N GLU A 105 11.47 -6.99 13.96
CA GLU A 105 10.76 -5.72 14.12
C GLU A 105 11.59 -4.61 14.76
N PHE A 106 12.73 -4.92 15.31
CA PHE A 106 13.65 -3.95 15.92
C PHE A 106 14.81 -3.56 15.00
N ASP A 107 14.92 -4.17 13.83
CA ASP A 107 15.97 -3.85 12.87
C ASP A 107 15.89 -2.37 12.48
N PRO A 108 16.94 -1.57 12.69
CA PRO A 108 16.92 -0.14 12.40
C PRO A 108 16.77 0.16 10.91
N GLU A 109 17.07 -0.78 10.02
CA GLU A 109 16.86 -0.62 8.58
C GLU A 109 15.42 -0.88 8.14
N PHE A 110 14.59 -1.46 9.00
CA PHE A 110 13.19 -1.76 8.70
C PHE A 110 12.33 -0.53 8.91
N VAL A 111 11.86 0.06 7.81
CA VAL A 111 10.86 1.12 7.83
C VAL A 111 9.54 0.56 7.34
N LEU A 112 8.50 0.65 8.15
CA LEU A 112 7.14 0.27 7.77
C LEU A 112 6.50 1.42 7.02
N ILE A 113 5.89 1.10 5.87
CA ILE A 113 5.00 2.01 5.17
C ILE A 113 3.58 1.55 5.46
N GLU A 114 2.82 2.36 6.18
CA GLU A 114 1.41 2.12 6.45
C GLU A 114 0.58 3.12 5.67
N ILE A 115 -0.32 2.64 4.81
CA ILE A 115 -1.22 3.51 4.05
C ILE A 115 -2.63 3.33 4.60
N VAL A 116 -3.21 4.43 5.08
CA VAL A 116 -4.60 4.50 5.49
C VAL A 116 -5.40 5.01 4.30
N PRO A 117 -6.27 4.17 3.70
CA PRO A 117 -7.04 4.57 2.53
C PRO A 117 -7.99 5.71 2.83
N THR A 118 -8.07 6.66 1.91
CA THR A 118 -9.05 7.74 1.92
C THR A 118 -10.07 7.57 0.81
N ARG A 119 -9.74 6.81 -0.22
CA ARG A 119 -10.62 6.47 -1.32
C ARG A 119 -10.11 5.21 -2.02
N ALA A 120 -11.02 4.33 -2.42
CA ALA A 120 -10.68 3.19 -3.27
C ALA A 120 -11.73 3.03 -4.37
N ARG A 121 -11.26 2.80 -5.59
CA ARG A 121 -12.09 2.64 -6.77
C ARG A 121 -11.62 1.45 -7.56
N TRP A 122 -12.54 0.76 -8.22
CA TRP A 122 -12.22 -0.43 -9.01
C TRP A 122 -12.84 -0.34 -10.41
N MET A 123 -12.29 -1.13 -11.31
CA MET A 123 -12.77 -1.26 -12.67
C MET A 123 -12.67 -2.73 -13.08
N PRO A 124 -13.74 -3.31 -13.67
CA PRO A 124 -13.65 -4.66 -14.24
C PRO A 124 -12.81 -4.66 -15.51
N PRO A 125 -12.47 -5.85 -16.06
CA PRO A 125 -11.73 -5.92 -17.32
C PRO A 125 -12.40 -5.11 -18.43
N GLY A 126 -11.58 -4.47 -19.25
CA GLY A 126 -12.01 -3.57 -20.29
C GLY A 126 -11.89 -2.11 -19.84
N PHE A 127 -12.25 -1.19 -20.72
CA PHE A 127 -12.19 0.24 -20.40
C PHE A 127 -13.59 0.72 -20.06
N GLY A 128 -13.82 1.02 -18.80
CA GLY A 128 -15.10 1.49 -18.30
C GLY A 128 -14.90 2.55 -17.24
N GLU A 129 -15.97 2.85 -16.53
CA GLU A 129 -15.91 3.81 -15.44
C GLU A 129 -15.44 3.14 -14.15
N TYR A 130 -14.71 3.89 -13.34
CA TYR A 130 -14.36 3.45 -11.98
C TYR A 130 -15.60 3.48 -11.09
N ARG A 131 -15.68 2.48 -10.22
CA ARG A 131 -16.75 2.34 -9.22
C ARG A 131 -16.15 2.44 -7.83
N GLU A 132 -16.86 3.09 -6.92
CA GLU A 132 -16.36 3.28 -5.55
C GLU A 132 -16.40 1.98 -4.75
N VAL A 133 -15.32 1.69 -4.04
CA VAL A 133 -15.27 0.71 -2.94
C VAL A 133 -15.32 1.46 -1.62
N ILE A 134 -14.48 2.51 -1.50
CA ILE A 134 -14.43 3.43 -0.37
C ILE A 134 -14.57 4.83 -0.97
N ALA A 135 -15.65 5.53 -0.63
CA ALA A 135 -15.87 6.89 -1.10
C ALA A 135 -14.94 7.87 -0.38
N GLN A 136 -14.61 8.96 -1.08
CA GLN A 136 -13.76 9.98 -0.50
C GLN A 136 -14.37 10.53 0.78
N GLY A 137 -13.58 10.55 1.86
CA GLY A 137 -14.03 11.01 3.18
C GLY A 137 -14.54 9.92 4.12
N ASP A 138 -14.77 8.70 3.60
CA ASP A 138 -15.10 7.56 4.48
C ASP A 138 -13.85 7.11 5.22
N VAL A 139 -14.04 6.69 6.47
CA VAL A 139 -12.97 6.15 7.31
C VAL A 139 -13.16 4.64 7.42
N VAL A 140 -12.13 3.90 7.14
CA VAL A 140 -12.14 2.43 7.21
C VAL A 140 -11.66 1.98 8.58
#